data_d213646ffa77385a5bcc1f2151382d13
#
_entry.id   d213646ffa77385a5bcc1f2151382d13
#
_cell.length_a   1.000
_cell.length_b   1.000
_cell.length_c   1.000
_cell.angle_alpha   90.00
_cell.angle_beta   90.00
_cell.angle_gamma   90.00
#
_symmetry.space_group_name_H-M   'P 1'
#
loop_
_entity.id
_entity.type
_entity.pdbx_description
1 polymer ?
#
loop_
_entity_poly.entity_id
_entity_poly.type
_entity_poly.pdbx_seq_one_letter_code
_entity_poly.pdbx_strand_id
1 'polypeptide(L)'
;MKVIFLDVDGVLNSARDGYSINLENDYHFEMLKKIVDATDANIVLSSSWRIGFSVLSLPEKNLIERLEKYGMEIMDFTPCMTVTRGDEIREWLSNNWPVESFVILDDEGDMAEFKETNLVKTNTSIGLQEKDVDKAIEILGGK
;
A
#
# COMPACT_ATOMS: atom_id res chain seq x y z
N MET A 1 -4.88 -15.94 2.87
CA MET A 1 -4.53 -14.65 3.48
C MET A 1 -5.12 -13.50 2.66
N LYS A 2 -5.34 -12.37 3.31
CA LYS A 2 -5.74 -11.12 2.65
C LYS A 2 -4.53 -10.21 2.53
N VAL A 3 -4.42 -9.47 1.42
CA VAL A 3 -3.23 -8.68 1.09
C VAL A 3 -3.58 -7.24 0.73
N ILE A 4 -2.81 -6.29 1.26
CA ILE A 4 -2.81 -4.90 0.83
C ILE A 4 -1.52 -4.66 0.04
N PHE A 5 -1.64 -4.37 -1.25
CA PHE A 5 -0.51 -3.88 -2.03
C PHE A 5 -0.44 -2.38 -1.84
N LEU A 6 0.61 -1.93 -1.17
CA LEU A 6 0.71 -0.57 -0.66
C LEU A 6 1.74 0.26 -1.42
N ASP A 7 1.29 1.39 -1.97
CA ASP A 7 2.17 2.46 -2.42
C ASP A 7 2.42 3.45 -1.29
N VAL A 8 3.43 4.29 -1.40
CA VAL A 8 3.77 5.29 -0.38
C VAL A 8 3.42 6.69 -0.85
N ASP A 9 4.03 7.15 -1.96
CA ASP A 9 3.79 8.50 -2.46
C ASP A 9 2.36 8.62 -3.00
N GLY A 10 1.62 9.60 -2.47
CA GLY A 10 0.22 9.79 -2.82
C GLY A 10 -0.75 8.90 -2.03
N VAL A 11 -0.26 8.09 -1.10
CA VAL A 11 -1.06 7.22 -0.22
C VAL A 11 -0.77 7.56 1.25
N LEU A 12 0.47 7.36 1.70
CA LEU A 12 0.91 7.65 3.07
C LEU A 12 1.51 9.05 3.21
N ASN A 13 1.75 9.72 2.12
CA ASN A 13 2.06 11.14 2.04
C ASN A 13 1.23 11.74 0.90
N SER A 14 1.35 13.04 0.66
CA SER A 14 0.53 13.70 -0.34
C SER A 14 1.26 14.87 -0.98
N ALA A 15 0.75 15.34 -2.13
CA ALA A 15 1.27 16.55 -2.77
C ALA A 15 1.10 17.75 -1.85
N ARG A 16 0.02 17.81 -1.08
CA ARG A 16 -0.24 18.87 -0.09
C ARG A 16 0.84 18.91 0.98
N ASP A 17 1.38 17.77 1.37
CA ASP A 17 2.48 17.66 2.34
C ASP A 17 3.87 17.73 1.67
N GLY A 18 3.93 18.00 0.37
CA GLY A 18 5.18 18.05 -0.39
C GLY A 18 5.85 16.69 -0.55
N TYR A 19 5.09 15.60 -0.50
CA TYR A 19 5.59 14.22 -0.55
C TYR A 19 6.70 13.98 0.48
N SER A 20 6.49 14.44 1.71
CA SER A 20 7.51 14.35 2.76
C SER A 20 7.98 12.91 3.00
N ILE A 21 9.28 12.70 2.90
CA ILE A 21 9.90 11.40 3.20
C ILE A 21 9.93 11.11 4.70
N ASN A 22 9.63 12.10 5.54
CA ASN A 22 9.55 11.91 6.99
C ASN A 22 8.25 11.22 7.40
N LEU A 23 7.25 11.18 6.51
CA LEU A 23 5.97 10.51 6.74
C LEU A 23 5.33 10.93 8.07
N GLU A 24 5.38 12.22 8.36
CA GLU A 24 4.99 12.75 9.67
C GLU A 24 3.48 12.97 9.85
N ASN A 25 2.68 12.79 8.78
CA ASN A 25 1.23 12.90 8.89
C ASN A 25 0.63 11.57 9.38
N ASP A 26 0.34 11.51 10.65
CA ASP A 26 -0.21 10.30 11.29
C ASP A 26 -1.56 9.87 10.72
N TYR A 27 -2.32 10.80 10.15
CA TYR A 27 -3.66 10.52 9.62
C TYR A 27 -3.68 9.34 8.64
N HIS A 28 -2.74 9.30 7.69
CA HIS A 28 -2.70 8.25 6.68
C HIS A 28 -2.37 6.89 7.29
N PHE A 29 -1.51 6.86 8.29
CA PHE A 29 -1.18 5.61 9.00
C PHE A 29 -2.35 5.14 9.84
N GLU A 30 -3.12 6.06 10.44
CA GLU A 30 -4.34 5.71 11.16
C GLU A 30 -5.39 5.11 10.21
N MET A 31 -5.50 5.66 8.99
CA MET A 31 -6.39 5.12 7.98
C MET A 31 -5.97 3.70 7.55
N LEU A 32 -4.68 3.49 7.30
CA LEU A 32 -4.17 2.17 6.97
C LEU A 32 -4.42 1.16 8.10
N LYS A 33 -4.21 1.59 9.33
CA LYS A 33 -4.47 0.74 10.50
C LYS A 33 -5.94 0.31 10.58
N LYS A 34 -6.87 1.20 10.25
CA LYS A 34 -8.30 0.83 10.22
C LYS A 34 -8.56 -0.32 9.26
N ILE A 35 -7.91 -0.33 8.09
CA ILE A 35 -8.06 -1.42 7.13
C ILE A 35 -7.50 -2.72 7.71
N VAL A 36 -6.29 -2.67 8.25
CA VAL A 36 -5.63 -3.85 8.82
C VAL A 36 -6.45 -4.42 9.98
N ASP A 37 -6.90 -3.57 10.90
CA ASP A 37 -7.68 -4.01 12.06
C ASP A 37 -9.01 -4.66 11.66
N ALA A 38 -9.64 -4.15 10.61
CA ALA A 38 -10.93 -4.66 10.14
C ALA A 38 -10.82 -5.95 9.31
N THR A 39 -9.64 -6.29 8.79
CA THR A 39 -9.49 -7.37 7.81
C THR A 39 -8.41 -8.40 8.14
N ASP A 40 -7.49 -8.09 9.04
CA ASP A 40 -6.26 -8.85 9.30
C ASP A 40 -5.37 -9.00 8.05
N ALA A 41 -5.46 -8.08 7.11
CA ALA A 41 -4.68 -8.14 5.88
C ALA A 41 -3.20 -7.92 6.13
N ASN A 42 -2.38 -8.58 5.34
CA ASN A 42 -0.93 -8.42 5.34
C ASN A 42 -0.52 -7.34 4.35
N ILE A 43 0.54 -6.60 4.65
CA ILE A 43 1.03 -5.51 3.81
C ILE A 43 2.16 -6.02 2.93
N VAL A 44 2.01 -5.84 1.62
CA VAL A 44 3.05 -6.09 0.61
C VAL A 44 3.36 -4.75 -0.03
N LEU A 45 4.61 -4.30 0.08
CA LEU A 45 5.00 -3.00 -0.46
C LEU A 45 5.12 -3.07 -1.99
N SER A 46 4.38 -2.19 -2.67
CA SER A 46 4.33 -2.09 -4.14
C SER A 46 4.86 -0.74 -4.64
N SER A 47 5.52 0.03 -3.79
CA SER A 47 6.06 1.35 -4.09
C SER A 47 7.48 1.25 -4.64
N SER A 48 7.89 2.28 -5.40
CA SER A 48 9.31 2.43 -5.77
C SER A 48 10.23 2.58 -4.56
N TRP A 49 9.69 2.92 -3.39
CA TRP A 49 10.44 2.96 -2.13
C TRP A 49 11.08 1.60 -1.80
N ARG A 50 10.51 0.48 -2.28
CA ARG A 50 11.06 -0.85 -2.04
C ARG A 50 12.50 -1.01 -2.55
N ILE A 51 12.88 -0.24 -3.56
CA ILE A 51 14.23 -0.29 -4.15
C ILE A 51 15.29 0.13 -3.13
N GLY A 52 14.98 1.07 -2.24
CA GLY A 52 15.91 1.56 -1.23
C GLY A 52 16.08 0.66 -0.01
N PHE A 53 15.24 -0.39 0.13
CA PHE A 53 15.29 -1.25 1.32
C PHE A 53 16.58 -2.06 1.44
N SER A 54 17.25 -2.35 0.33
CA SER A 54 18.53 -3.07 0.35
C SER A 54 19.65 -2.30 1.05
N VAL A 55 19.56 -0.97 1.07
CA VAL A 55 20.54 -0.08 1.71
C VAL A 55 20.00 0.62 2.95
N LEU A 56 18.70 0.48 3.24
CA LEU A 56 18.00 1.08 4.38
C LEU A 56 18.33 2.56 4.54
N SER A 57 18.06 3.34 3.48
CA SER A 57 18.22 4.78 3.53
C SER A 57 17.16 5.42 4.45
N LEU A 58 17.26 6.72 4.70
CA LEU A 58 16.41 7.40 5.66
C LEU A 58 14.90 7.27 5.35
N PRO A 59 14.43 7.42 4.09
CA PRO A 59 13.00 7.25 3.82
C PRO A 59 12.46 5.88 4.25
N GLU A 60 13.18 4.81 3.96
CA GLU A 60 12.76 3.44 4.27
C GLU A 60 12.74 3.18 5.76
N LYS A 61 13.71 3.72 6.50
CA LYS A 61 13.73 3.66 7.97
C LYS A 61 12.52 4.37 8.56
N ASN A 62 12.18 5.54 8.02
CA ASN A 62 11.01 6.31 8.46
C ASN A 62 9.73 5.50 8.24
N LEU A 63 9.59 4.84 7.09
CA LEU A 63 8.43 4.02 6.80
C LEU A 63 8.27 2.88 7.81
N ILE A 64 9.36 2.15 8.08
CA ILE A 64 9.36 1.05 9.05
C ILE A 64 8.96 1.57 10.43
N GLU A 65 9.57 2.65 10.91
CA GLU A 65 9.29 3.22 12.24
C GLU A 65 7.85 3.67 12.37
N ARG A 66 7.29 4.33 11.34
CA ARG A 66 5.92 4.78 11.37
C ARG A 66 4.93 3.61 11.38
N LEU A 67 5.18 2.58 10.58
CA LEU A 67 4.33 1.39 10.59
C LEU A 67 4.39 0.70 11.96
N GLU A 68 5.59 0.53 12.52
CA GLU A 68 5.78 -0.10 13.83
C GLU A 68 5.05 0.65 14.95
N LYS A 69 5.02 1.98 14.87
CA LYS A 69 4.28 2.81 15.84
C LYS A 69 2.82 2.40 15.94
N TYR A 70 2.24 1.91 14.86
CA TYR A 70 0.84 1.48 14.80
C TYR A 70 0.68 -0.04 14.83
N GLY A 71 1.75 -0.77 15.15
CA GLY A 71 1.71 -2.23 15.22
C GLY A 71 1.64 -2.92 13.86
N MET A 72 2.09 -2.26 12.82
CA MET A 72 2.06 -2.80 11.46
C MET A 72 3.48 -3.08 10.95
N GLU A 73 3.58 -4.04 10.04
CA GLU A 73 4.85 -4.39 9.41
C GLU A 73 4.65 -4.78 7.94
N ILE A 74 5.71 -4.64 7.15
CA ILE A 74 5.73 -5.07 5.76
C ILE A 74 6.06 -6.56 5.74
N MET A 75 5.17 -7.36 5.16
CA MET A 75 5.36 -8.80 5.03
C MET A 75 6.30 -9.14 3.87
N ASP A 76 6.17 -8.43 2.74
CA ASP A 76 6.93 -8.74 1.53
C ASP A 76 6.92 -7.54 0.58
N PHE A 77 7.59 -7.68 -0.56
CA PHE A 77 7.71 -6.66 -1.60
C PHE A 77 7.35 -7.27 -2.95
N THR A 78 6.69 -6.50 -3.83
CA THR A 78 6.53 -6.93 -5.21
C THR A 78 7.85 -6.87 -5.96
N PRO A 79 8.05 -7.71 -7.01
CA PRO A 79 9.29 -7.65 -7.80
C PRO A 79 9.40 -6.33 -8.56
N CYS A 80 10.64 -5.86 -8.76
CA CYS A 80 10.90 -4.69 -9.59
C CYS A 80 11.11 -5.18 -11.02
N MET A 81 10.13 -4.92 -11.88
CA MET A 81 10.12 -5.33 -13.28
C MET A 81 10.11 -4.09 -14.17
N THR A 82 10.44 -4.25 -15.45
CA THR A 82 10.41 -3.15 -16.42
C THR A 82 9.04 -3.06 -17.13
N VAL A 83 7.99 -3.29 -16.37
CA VAL A 83 6.59 -3.33 -16.84
C VAL A 83 5.72 -2.51 -15.90
N THR A 84 4.40 -2.56 -16.07
CA THR A 84 3.48 -1.80 -15.23
C THR A 84 3.43 -2.37 -13.80
N ARG A 85 2.96 -1.54 -12.88
CA ARG A 85 2.77 -1.97 -11.50
C ARG A 85 1.76 -3.11 -11.38
N GLY A 86 0.72 -3.11 -12.22
CA GLY A 86 -0.24 -4.21 -12.27
C GLY A 86 0.41 -5.54 -12.62
N ASP A 87 1.38 -5.52 -13.53
CA ASP A 87 2.14 -6.72 -13.92
C ASP A 87 2.99 -7.23 -12.78
N GLU A 88 3.60 -6.32 -12.01
CA GLU A 88 4.41 -6.68 -10.84
C GLU A 88 3.55 -7.34 -9.76
N ILE A 89 2.35 -6.83 -9.55
CA ILE A 89 1.39 -7.39 -8.59
C ILE A 89 0.94 -8.79 -9.05
N ARG A 90 0.65 -8.94 -10.34
CA ARG A 90 0.26 -10.25 -10.91
C ARG A 90 1.36 -11.28 -10.69
N GLU A 91 2.61 -10.91 -10.91
CA GLU A 91 3.75 -11.80 -10.69
C GLU A 91 3.84 -12.21 -9.23
N TRP A 92 3.70 -11.28 -8.31
CA TRP A 92 3.70 -11.60 -6.88
C TRP A 92 2.57 -12.58 -6.53
N LEU A 93 1.37 -12.32 -7.02
CA LEU A 93 0.21 -13.19 -6.77
C LEU A 93 0.43 -14.60 -7.30
N SER A 94 1.06 -14.75 -8.46
CA SER A 94 1.32 -16.07 -9.05
C SER A 94 2.31 -16.90 -8.24
N ASN A 95 3.19 -16.25 -7.50
CA ASN A 95 4.23 -16.92 -6.70
C ASN A 95 3.85 -17.08 -5.22
N ASN A 96 2.71 -16.54 -4.79
CA ASN A 96 2.32 -16.50 -3.38
C ASN A 96 0.89 -16.99 -3.15
N TRP A 97 0.44 -17.91 -3.99
CA TRP A 97 -0.87 -18.52 -3.87
C TRP A 97 -0.96 -19.42 -2.63
N PRO A 98 -2.09 -19.51 -1.91
CA PRO A 98 -3.35 -18.84 -2.21
C PRO A 98 -3.51 -17.48 -1.50
N VAL A 99 -4.12 -16.52 -2.19
CA VAL A 99 -4.56 -15.23 -1.64
C VAL A 99 -6.09 -15.21 -1.76
N GLU A 100 -6.79 -15.06 -0.64
CA GLU A 100 -8.25 -15.09 -0.66
C GLU A 100 -8.86 -13.80 -1.19
N SER A 101 -8.24 -12.65 -0.86
CA SER A 101 -8.65 -11.35 -1.40
C SER A 101 -7.49 -10.37 -1.28
N PHE A 102 -7.49 -9.35 -2.13
CA PHE A 102 -6.47 -8.30 -2.07
C PHE A 102 -7.02 -6.96 -2.52
N VAL A 103 -6.38 -5.89 -2.04
CA VAL A 103 -6.66 -4.53 -2.47
C VAL A 103 -5.35 -3.84 -2.82
N ILE A 104 -5.41 -2.93 -3.78
CA ILE A 104 -4.27 -2.12 -4.20
C ILE A 104 -4.56 -0.69 -3.76
N LEU A 105 -3.68 -0.12 -2.93
CA LEU A 105 -3.76 1.28 -2.51
C LEU A 105 -2.67 2.04 -3.27
N ASP A 106 -3.08 2.82 -4.26
CA ASP A 106 -2.15 3.51 -5.15
C ASP A 106 -2.84 4.74 -5.75
N ASP A 107 -2.08 5.79 -6.05
CA ASP A 107 -2.60 6.98 -6.72
C ASP A 107 -2.52 6.88 -8.25
N GLU A 108 -1.86 5.86 -8.77
CA GLU A 108 -1.73 5.58 -10.19
C GLU A 108 -2.79 4.60 -10.66
N GLY A 109 -3.15 4.66 -11.94
CA GLY A 109 -4.19 3.82 -12.51
C GLY A 109 -3.72 2.68 -13.40
N ASP A 110 -2.40 2.47 -13.56
CA ASP A 110 -1.84 1.46 -14.47
C ASP A 110 -1.79 0.06 -13.84
N MET A 111 -2.95 -0.43 -13.46
CA MET A 111 -3.11 -1.68 -12.71
C MET A 111 -3.67 -2.83 -13.53
N ALA A 112 -3.60 -2.74 -14.87
CA ALA A 112 -4.06 -3.78 -15.79
C ALA A 112 -5.49 -4.24 -15.47
N GLU A 113 -5.73 -5.55 -15.37
CA GLU A 113 -7.06 -6.11 -15.09
C GLU A 113 -7.58 -5.76 -13.68
N PHE A 114 -6.72 -5.35 -12.75
CA PHE A 114 -7.12 -5.06 -11.37
C PHE A 114 -7.72 -3.67 -11.18
N LYS A 115 -7.63 -2.81 -12.20
CA LYS A 115 -8.07 -1.42 -12.13
C LYS A 115 -9.53 -1.29 -11.73
N GLU A 116 -10.40 -2.12 -12.27
CA GLU A 116 -11.85 -2.04 -12.05
C GLU A 116 -12.33 -2.83 -10.83
N THR A 117 -11.50 -3.74 -10.29
CA THR A 117 -11.94 -4.67 -9.26
C THR A 117 -11.22 -4.50 -7.92
N ASN A 118 -9.92 -4.28 -7.93
CA ASN A 118 -9.10 -4.33 -6.72
C ASN A 118 -8.39 -3.01 -6.38
N LEU A 119 -8.40 -2.05 -7.30
CA LEU A 119 -7.73 -0.78 -7.07
C LEU A 119 -8.61 0.20 -6.28
N VAL A 120 -8.06 0.70 -5.18
CA VAL A 120 -8.54 1.92 -4.54
C VAL A 120 -7.57 3.02 -4.93
N LYS A 121 -7.96 3.80 -5.92
CA LYS A 121 -7.13 4.89 -6.42
C LYS A 121 -7.26 6.09 -5.49
N THR A 122 -6.17 6.41 -4.77
CA THR A 122 -6.15 7.56 -3.87
C THR A 122 -5.98 8.86 -4.66
N ASN A 123 -6.33 9.97 -4.03
CA ASN A 123 -6.08 11.30 -4.59
C ASN A 123 -4.67 11.73 -4.17
N THR A 124 -3.79 11.92 -5.13
CA THR A 124 -2.40 12.32 -4.91
C THR A 124 -2.26 13.56 -4.03
N SER A 125 -3.21 14.50 -4.14
CA SER A 125 -3.16 15.76 -3.39
C SER A 125 -3.35 15.58 -1.89
N ILE A 126 -4.11 14.58 -1.46
CA ILE A 126 -4.54 14.42 -0.06
C ILE A 126 -4.22 13.05 0.55
N GLY A 127 -3.79 12.07 -0.26
CA GLY A 127 -3.44 10.73 0.22
C GLY A 127 -4.64 9.89 0.65
N LEU A 128 -4.38 8.87 1.45
CA LEU A 128 -5.38 7.91 1.92
C LEU A 128 -6.41 8.57 2.85
N GLN A 129 -7.69 8.41 2.52
CA GLN A 129 -8.82 9.03 3.22
C GLN A 129 -9.82 7.97 3.71
N GLU A 130 -10.77 8.38 4.55
CA GLU A 130 -11.79 7.46 5.09
C GLU A 130 -12.62 6.75 4.01
N LYS A 131 -12.98 7.44 2.95
CA LYS A 131 -13.72 6.81 1.83
C LYS A 131 -12.92 5.69 1.18
N ASP A 132 -11.59 5.83 1.15
CA ASP A 132 -10.69 4.81 0.61
C ASP A 132 -10.63 3.61 1.55
N VAL A 133 -10.63 3.85 2.85
CA VAL A 133 -10.68 2.80 3.87
C VAL A 133 -11.94 1.95 3.71
N ASP A 134 -13.09 2.58 3.59
CA ASP A 134 -14.38 1.88 3.45
C ASP A 134 -14.38 0.99 2.22
N LYS A 135 -13.89 1.52 1.09
CA LYS A 135 -13.80 0.78 -0.15
C LYS A 135 -12.83 -0.40 -0.05
N ALA A 136 -11.68 -0.19 0.59
CA ALA A 136 -10.68 -1.23 0.78
C ALA A 136 -11.21 -2.37 1.65
N ILE A 137 -11.90 -2.05 2.74
CA ILE A 137 -12.52 -3.06 3.60
C ILE A 137 -13.56 -3.86 2.85
N GLU A 138 -14.38 -3.20 2.03
CA GLU A 138 -15.37 -3.87 1.20
C GLU A 138 -14.72 -4.86 0.22
N ILE A 139 -13.66 -4.43 -0.47
CA ILE A 139 -12.93 -5.29 -1.42
C ILE A 139 -12.30 -6.48 -0.72
N LEU A 140 -11.73 -6.27 0.46
CA LEU A 140 -11.08 -7.34 1.22
C LEU A 140 -12.08 -8.28 1.90
N GLY A 141 -13.35 -7.86 2.03
CA GLY A 141 -14.34 -8.63 2.75
C GLY A 141 -14.00 -8.69 4.23
N GLY A 142 -14.22 -7.62 4.97
CA GLY A 142 -13.82 -7.47 6.38
C GLY A 142 -14.11 -8.67 7.30
N LYS A 143 -13.67 -8.60 8.54
CA LYS A 143 -13.84 -9.67 9.55
C LYS A 143 -15.29 -10.01 9.82
#